data_8099a3a1069b8c743343073ed81803de
#
_entry.id   8099a3a1069b8c743343073ed81803de
#
_cell.length_a   1.000
_cell.length_b   1.000
_cell.length_c   1.000
_cell.angle_alpha   90.00
_cell.angle_beta   90.00
_cell.angle_gamma   90.00
#
_symmetry.space_group_name_H-M   'P 1'
#
loop_
_entity.id
_entity.type
_entity.pdbx_description
1 polymer ?
#
loop_
_entity_poly.entity_id
_entity_poly.type
_entity_poly.pdbx_seq_one_letter_code
_entity_poly.pdbx_strand_id
1 'polypeptide(L)'
;MIRESRRAGLPLEDLTPLGSLRRHAPDVGDVSLLGVAPARLHGDVLEGFSRLPLVTSVEAMMPTSVEIATDRGRVRLHLTTQDDAGAALVWHTGAQKHTQALQSHATRRSLTFRDGLLSRKNGVLVAAPDENELYKHLGLPYIAPELREGSGEIEAAERGRLPRLVGASHIRGDLHMHSTWSDGRDSIQHMVLAAKQLGYEYVAITDHSERAFASRKLLALEVPIQREEIEMLRTRVSGIDILHGVEVDIMGDGSLDFDDELLASFDIVLASLHDDQGHDGTRLTERYVEAMRHPLVNIITHPANRSPAYSPGYDLDFDRVFATAVDTGTALEIDGAPGHLDMDGMLARRAIAAGVKVVIDSDCHRAEALARQMQFGIGTARRGWVEPGHVLNTGGVDSVRQFVAKKRGRL
;
A
#
# COMPACT_ATOMS: atom_id res chain seq x y z
N MET A 1 16.19 -0.53 15.48
CA MET A 1 16.80 -1.88 15.66
C MET A 1 17.84 -2.18 14.57
N ILE A 2 17.52 -2.29 13.28
CA ILE A 2 18.47 -2.67 12.20
C ILE A 2 19.71 -1.76 12.18
N ARG A 3 19.54 -0.45 12.24
CA ARG A 3 20.68 0.50 12.31
C ARG A 3 21.55 0.30 13.56
N GLU A 4 20.93 0.11 14.69
CA GLU A 4 21.65 -0.04 15.97
C GLU A 4 22.39 -1.38 16.03
N SER A 5 21.82 -2.48 15.50
CA SER A 5 22.51 -3.76 15.38
C SER A 5 23.77 -3.66 14.52
N ARG A 6 23.68 -2.92 13.40
CA ARG A 6 24.86 -2.66 12.52
C ARG A 6 25.91 -1.81 13.23
N ARG A 7 25.50 -0.75 13.99
CA ARG A 7 26.42 0.09 14.76
C ARG A 7 27.11 -0.67 15.88
N ALA A 8 26.40 -1.60 16.49
CA ALA A 8 26.92 -2.46 17.58
C ALA A 8 27.85 -3.56 17.04
N GLY A 9 28.00 -3.69 15.71
CA GLY A 9 28.85 -4.71 15.10
C GLY A 9 28.42 -6.14 15.39
N LEU A 10 27.10 -6.38 15.57
CA LEU A 10 26.62 -7.74 15.79
C LEU A 10 26.97 -8.62 14.60
N PRO A 11 27.45 -9.86 14.82
CA PRO A 11 27.86 -10.77 13.75
C PRO A 11 26.63 -11.37 13.04
N LEU A 12 25.88 -10.51 12.37
CA LEU A 12 24.71 -10.80 11.55
C LEU A 12 25.00 -10.44 10.10
N GLU A 13 24.67 -11.33 9.18
CA GLU A 13 24.81 -11.05 7.75
C GLU A 13 23.73 -10.08 7.29
N ASP A 14 22.48 -10.28 7.71
CA ASP A 14 21.37 -9.39 7.40
C ASP A 14 20.26 -9.45 8.47
N LEU A 15 19.43 -8.41 8.54
CA LEU A 15 18.22 -8.33 9.35
C LEU A 15 17.02 -8.01 8.46
N THR A 16 16.16 -9.00 8.30
CA THR A 16 14.98 -8.89 7.44
C THR A 16 13.71 -8.78 8.27
N PRO A 17 12.83 -7.78 8.03
CA PRO A 17 11.49 -7.74 8.60
C PRO A 17 10.70 -9.01 8.26
N LEU A 18 9.80 -9.40 9.16
CA LEU A 18 8.99 -10.61 9.04
C LEU A 18 7.49 -10.30 9.22
N GLY A 19 6.67 -11.34 9.20
CA GLY A 19 5.25 -11.30 9.59
C GLY A 19 4.42 -10.29 8.80
N SER A 20 3.47 -9.68 9.50
CA SER A 20 2.54 -8.68 8.95
C SER A 20 3.25 -7.48 8.34
N LEU A 21 4.36 -7.03 8.93
CA LEU A 21 5.15 -5.92 8.41
C LEU A 21 5.71 -6.23 7.00
N ARG A 22 6.28 -7.41 6.80
CA ARG A 22 6.83 -7.82 5.49
C ARG A 22 5.75 -8.07 4.45
N ARG A 23 4.54 -8.47 4.89
CA ARG A 23 3.39 -8.65 4.02
C ARG A 23 2.65 -7.35 3.69
N HIS A 24 3.13 -6.21 4.17
CA HIS A 24 2.41 -4.92 4.07
C HIS A 24 0.98 -4.99 4.62
N ALA A 25 0.79 -5.70 5.74
CA ALA A 25 -0.52 -5.71 6.38
C ALA A 25 -0.87 -4.30 6.91
N PRO A 26 -2.14 -3.90 6.86
CA PRO A 26 -2.55 -2.56 7.29
C PRO A 26 -2.33 -2.35 8.80
N ASP A 27 -2.38 -3.45 9.57
CA ASP A 27 -2.17 -3.44 11.01
C ASP A 27 -0.98 -4.33 11.37
N VAL A 28 -0.06 -3.79 12.17
CA VAL A 28 1.14 -4.47 12.64
C VAL A 28 1.13 -4.48 14.16
N GLY A 29 0.80 -5.64 14.75
CA GLY A 29 0.70 -5.79 16.21
C GLY A 29 2.06 -5.89 16.90
N ASP A 30 3.03 -6.56 16.25
CA ASP A 30 4.39 -6.73 16.73
C ASP A 30 5.40 -6.67 15.59
N VAL A 31 6.63 -6.36 15.89
CA VAL A 31 7.72 -6.33 14.92
C VAL A 31 8.59 -7.55 15.12
N SER A 32 8.63 -8.41 14.10
CA SER A 32 9.54 -9.57 14.08
C SER A 32 10.61 -9.37 13.01
N LEU A 33 11.83 -9.82 13.33
CA LEU A 33 13.01 -9.73 12.46
C LEU A 33 13.64 -11.13 12.35
N LEU A 34 14.21 -11.45 11.19
CA LEU A 34 15.09 -12.60 11.01
C LEU A 34 16.52 -12.10 10.86
N GLY A 35 17.42 -12.69 11.64
CA GLY A 35 18.86 -12.54 11.49
C GLY A 35 19.49 -13.84 11.02
N VAL A 36 20.47 -13.76 10.12
CA VAL A 36 21.26 -14.90 9.66
C VAL A 36 22.63 -14.85 10.32
N ALA A 37 22.98 -15.92 11.02
CA ALA A 37 24.29 -16.06 11.67
C ALA A 37 24.67 -17.54 11.80
N PRO A 38 25.98 -17.88 11.87
CA PRO A 38 26.41 -19.22 12.22
C PRO A 38 25.86 -19.66 13.57
N ALA A 39 25.38 -20.90 13.69
CA ALA A 39 24.70 -21.40 14.89
C ALA A 39 25.54 -21.22 16.20
N ARG A 40 26.88 -21.32 16.11
CA ARG A 40 27.78 -21.09 17.25
C ARG A 40 27.76 -19.64 17.77
N LEU A 41 27.28 -18.68 17.00
CA LEU A 41 27.22 -17.26 17.36
C LEU A 41 25.82 -16.82 17.82
N HIS A 42 24.80 -17.69 17.76
CA HIS A 42 23.43 -17.32 18.10
C HIS A 42 23.34 -16.74 19.53
N GLY A 43 24.00 -17.35 20.51
CA GLY A 43 24.00 -16.84 21.89
C GLY A 43 24.55 -15.42 21.99
N ASP A 44 25.72 -15.18 21.40
CA ASP A 44 26.39 -13.87 21.43
C ASP A 44 25.53 -12.79 20.71
N VAL A 45 24.89 -13.16 19.60
CA VAL A 45 24.01 -12.26 18.85
C VAL A 45 22.77 -11.90 19.67
N LEU A 46 22.11 -12.89 20.29
CA LEU A 46 20.91 -12.66 21.10
C LEU A 46 21.21 -11.78 22.32
N GLU A 47 22.34 -12.08 23.00
CA GLU A 47 22.80 -11.27 24.11
C GLU A 47 23.15 -9.84 23.69
N GLY A 48 23.91 -9.68 22.60
CA GLY A 48 24.24 -8.36 22.05
C GLY A 48 23.01 -7.57 21.62
N PHE A 49 22.01 -8.23 20.99
CA PHE A 49 20.77 -7.58 20.59
C PHE A 49 19.93 -7.12 21.79
N SER A 50 19.91 -7.91 22.87
CA SER A 50 19.21 -7.56 24.11
C SER A 50 19.81 -6.37 24.86
N ARG A 51 21.06 -6.02 24.56
CA ARG A 51 21.78 -4.87 25.16
C ARG A 51 21.79 -3.62 24.29
N LEU A 52 21.07 -3.61 23.16
CA LEU A 52 21.02 -2.41 22.31
C LEU A 52 20.37 -1.23 23.07
N PRO A 53 20.80 0.02 22.81
CA PRO A 53 20.34 1.20 23.56
C PRO A 53 18.83 1.45 23.54
N LEU A 54 18.11 0.89 22.57
CA LEU A 54 16.65 1.03 22.43
C LEU A 54 15.87 0.01 23.26
N VAL A 55 16.54 -0.95 23.90
CA VAL A 55 15.90 -2.02 24.68
C VAL A 55 15.59 -1.50 26.09
N THR A 56 14.31 -1.59 26.48
CA THR A 56 13.85 -1.23 27.83
C THR A 56 13.76 -2.47 28.74
N SER A 57 13.39 -3.62 28.18
CA SER A 57 13.40 -4.90 28.92
C SER A 57 13.55 -6.09 27.95
N VAL A 58 13.98 -7.22 28.50
CA VAL A 58 13.97 -8.52 27.81
C VAL A 58 12.76 -9.29 28.32
N GLU A 59 11.83 -9.60 27.42
CA GLU A 59 10.58 -10.30 27.77
C GLU A 59 10.73 -11.82 27.72
N ALA A 60 11.49 -12.34 26.75
CA ALA A 60 11.79 -13.76 26.62
C ALA A 60 13.12 -13.97 25.88
N MET A 61 13.84 -15.04 26.24
CA MET A 61 15.03 -15.47 25.52
C MET A 61 14.98 -16.99 25.36
N MET A 62 15.13 -17.44 24.09
CA MET A 62 15.14 -18.82 23.66
C MET A 62 16.46 -19.08 22.92
N PRO A 63 16.83 -20.34 22.62
CA PRO A 63 18.12 -20.63 21.96
C PRO A 63 18.32 -19.94 20.59
N THR A 64 17.24 -19.66 19.88
CA THR A 64 17.27 -19.03 18.54
C THR A 64 16.42 -17.78 18.43
N SER A 65 15.93 -17.23 19.54
CA SER A 65 15.15 -15.99 19.50
C SER A 65 15.20 -15.21 20.80
N VAL A 66 15.04 -13.89 20.70
CA VAL A 66 14.85 -13.00 21.83
C VAL A 66 13.68 -12.04 21.55
N GLU A 67 12.83 -11.86 22.56
CA GLU A 67 11.78 -10.86 22.56
C GLU A 67 12.15 -9.73 23.52
N ILE A 68 12.11 -8.51 23.05
CA ILE A 68 12.46 -7.32 23.79
C ILE A 68 11.33 -6.30 23.73
N ALA A 69 11.21 -5.47 24.75
CA ALA A 69 10.40 -4.26 24.71
C ALA A 69 11.27 -3.05 24.37
N THR A 70 10.65 -2.07 23.71
CA THR A 70 11.19 -0.76 23.42
C THR A 70 10.14 0.31 23.77
N ASP A 71 10.49 1.57 23.74
CA ASP A 71 9.55 2.70 23.89
C ASP A 71 8.43 2.71 22.80
N ARG A 72 8.63 1.99 21.70
CA ARG A 72 7.72 1.93 20.54
C ARG A 72 7.00 0.59 20.37
N GLY A 73 7.16 -0.31 21.31
CA GLY A 73 6.51 -1.62 21.26
C GLY A 73 7.49 -2.79 21.29
N ARG A 74 6.96 -3.99 21.14
CA ARG A 74 7.72 -5.24 21.21
C ARG A 74 8.43 -5.55 19.90
N VAL A 75 9.65 -6.08 20.00
CA VAL A 75 10.44 -6.56 18.86
C VAL A 75 10.95 -7.96 19.17
N ARG A 76 10.73 -8.88 18.27
CA ARG A 76 11.27 -10.25 18.33
C ARG A 76 12.33 -10.44 17.26
N LEU A 77 13.52 -10.90 17.66
CA LEU A 77 14.55 -11.37 16.76
C LEU A 77 14.50 -12.89 16.72
N HIS A 78 14.40 -13.46 15.53
CA HIS A 78 14.65 -14.87 15.24
C HIS A 78 16.01 -15.01 14.58
N LEU A 79 16.75 -16.08 14.92
CA LEU A 79 18.02 -16.41 14.28
C LEU A 79 17.91 -17.73 13.52
N THR A 80 18.58 -17.77 12.40
CA THR A 80 18.72 -18.96 11.56
C THR A 80 20.13 -19.06 10.98
N THR A 81 20.45 -20.20 10.41
CA THR A 81 21.68 -20.38 9.63
C THR A 81 21.46 -20.00 8.18
N GLN A 82 22.54 -19.85 7.42
CA GLN A 82 22.45 -19.57 5.99
C GLN A 82 21.71 -20.66 5.22
N ASP A 83 21.93 -21.93 5.59
CA ASP A 83 21.29 -23.07 4.91
C ASP A 83 19.76 -23.11 5.08
N ASP A 84 19.23 -22.51 6.15
CA ASP A 84 17.81 -22.53 6.48
C ASP A 84 17.13 -21.17 6.28
N ALA A 85 17.85 -20.15 5.82
CA ALA A 85 17.39 -18.77 5.79
C ALA A 85 16.09 -18.58 4.98
N GLY A 86 15.98 -19.22 3.82
CA GLY A 86 14.78 -19.15 2.99
C GLY A 86 13.58 -19.84 3.63
N ALA A 87 13.79 -20.99 4.25
CA ALA A 87 12.74 -21.72 4.95
C ALA A 87 12.22 -20.91 6.16
N ALA A 88 13.13 -20.33 6.95
CA ALA A 88 12.79 -19.46 8.08
C ALA A 88 12.07 -18.18 7.62
N LEU A 89 12.52 -17.53 6.54
CA LEU A 89 11.86 -16.35 5.97
C LEU A 89 10.41 -16.66 5.60
N VAL A 90 10.15 -17.76 4.89
CA VAL A 90 8.78 -18.12 4.49
C VAL A 90 7.93 -18.47 5.71
N TRP A 91 8.48 -19.23 6.66
CA TRP A 91 7.78 -19.65 7.86
C TRP A 91 7.31 -18.46 8.71
N HIS A 92 8.23 -17.55 9.00
CA HIS A 92 7.94 -16.39 9.85
C HIS A 92 7.30 -15.22 9.13
N THR A 93 7.27 -15.23 7.78
CA THR A 93 6.57 -14.19 7.00
C THR A 93 5.11 -14.53 6.77
N GLY A 94 4.78 -15.78 6.43
CA GLY A 94 3.42 -16.18 6.07
C GLY A 94 2.43 -16.06 7.22
N ALA A 95 1.18 -15.70 6.91
CA ALA A 95 0.09 -15.83 7.86
C ALA A 95 -0.12 -17.29 8.26
N GLN A 96 -0.75 -17.55 9.40
CA GLN A 96 -0.96 -18.91 9.91
C GLN A 96 -1.64 -19.82 8.88
N LYS A 97 -2.65 -19.31 8.17
CA LYS A 97 -3.35 -20.08 7.11
C LYS A 97 -2.43 -20.44 5.96
N HIS A 98 -1.53 -19.52 5.56
CA HIS A 98 -0.52 -19.78 4.52
C HIS A 98 0.45 -20.88 4.95
N THR A 99 1.03 -20.75 6.14
CA THR A 99 2.00 -21.75 6.64
C THR A 99 1.37 -23.12 6.80
N GLN A 100 0.13 -23.23 7.29
CA GLN A 100 -0.62 -24.48 7.38
C GLN A 100 -0.88 -25.12 5.99
N ALA A 101 -1.28 -24.30 5.01
CA ALA A 101 -1.48 -24.78 3.64
C ALA A 101 -0.16 -25.27 3.04
N LEU A 102 0.93 -24.56 3.28
CA LEU A 102 2.26 -24.94 2.78
C LEU A 102 2.80 -26.21 3.46
N GLN A 103 2.56 -26.39 4.77
CA GLN A 103 2.84 -27.65 5.49
C GLN A 103 2.09 -28.84 4.88
N SER A 104 0.79 -28.66 4.62
CA SER A 104 -0.04 -29.69 3.99
C SER A 104 0.47 -30.02 2.59
N HIS A 105 0.89 -29.00 1.82
CA HIS A 105 1.47 -29.19 0.50
C HIS A 105 2.82 -29.95 0.58
N ALA A 106 3.72 -29.59 1.50
CA ALA A 106 4.99 -30.27 1.73
C ALA A 106 4.76 -31.76 2.08
N THR A 107 3.80 -32.07 2.95
CA THR A 107 3.45 -33.45 3.35
C THR A 107 3.02 -34.28 2.14
N ARG A 108 2.24 -33.75 1.22
CA ARG A 108 1.86 -34.45 -0.04
C ARG A 108 3.08 -34.81 -0.90
N ARG A 109 4.18 -34.07 -0.74
CA ARG A 109 5.46 -34.26 -1.45
C ARG A 109 6.50 -35.04 -0.65
N SER A 110 6.09 -35.70 0.43
CA SER A 110 6.99 -36.48 1.31
C SER A 110 8.08 -35.63 1.98
N LEU A 111 7.78 -34.33 2.20
CA LEU A 111 8.59 -33.36 2.93
C LEU A 111 7.86 -32.95 4.21
N THR A 112 8.62 -32.45 5.17
CA THR A 112 8.12 -31.83 6.41
C THR A 112 8.62 -30.38 6.42
N PHE A 113 7.71 -29.42 6.49
CA PHE A 113 8.02 -27.99 6.64
C PHE A 113 7.51 -27.54 8.00
N ARG A 114 8.41 -27.26 8.94
CA ARG A 114 8.05 -26.92 10.31
C ARG A 114 9.12 -26.08 10.98
N ASP A 115 8.70 -25.12 11.82
CA ASP A 115 9.57 -24.26 12.63
C ASP A 115 10.70 -23.56 11.83
N GLY A 116 10.40 -23.21 10.57
CA GLY A 116 11.37 -22.58 9.67
C GLY A 116 12.39 -23.55 9.05
N LEU A 117 12.16 -24.85 9.16
CA LEU A 117 13.04 -25.89 8.61
C LEU A 117 12.30 -26.74 7.58
N LEU A 118 13.02 -27.17 6.56
CA LEU A 118 12.56 -28.16 5.60
C LEU A 118 13.32 -29.47 5.82
N SER A 119 12.62 -30.60 5.88
CA SER A 119 13.24 -31.91 6.02
C SER A 119 12.54 -32.97 5.20
N ARG A 120 13.25 -34.07 4.92
CA ARG A 120 12.68 -35.31 4.39
C ARG A 120 11.99 -36.11 5.51
N LYS A 121 11.15 -37.08 5.16
CA LYS A 121 10.46 -37.97 6.13
C LYS A 121 11.38 -38.68 7.10
N ASN A 122 12.63 -38.93 6.71
CA ASN A 122 13.65 -39.56 7.56
C ASN A 122 14.37 -38.57 8.50
N GLY A 123 13.91 -37.31 8.57
CA GLY A 123 14.46 -36.25 9.42
C GLY A 123 15.71 -35.56 8.87
N VAL A 124 16.19 -35.92 7.69
CA VAL A 124 17.34 -35.26 7.06
C VAL A 124 16.92 -33.86 6.58
N LEU A 125 17.61 -32.83 7.05
CA LEU A 125 17.38 -31.45 6.64
C LEU A 125 17.66 -31.26 5.15
N VAL A 126 16.89 -30.40 4.54
CA VAL A 126 17.00 -29.97 3.14
C VAL A 126 17.32 -28.48 3.15
N ALA A 127 18.51 -28.12 2.72
CA ALA A 127 18.93 -26.74 2.67
C ALA A 127 18.03 -25.91 1.75
N ALA A 128 17.61 -24.74 2.24
CA ALA A 128 16.85 -23.77 1.52
C ALA A 128 17.38 -22.36 1.88
N PRO A 129 18.56 -21.96 1.34
CA PRO A 129 19.25 -20.74 1.71
C PRO A 129 18.51 -19.47 1.31
N ASP A 130 17.58 -19.57 0.38
CA ASP A 130 16.66 -18.50 0.00
C ASP A 130 15.25 -19.05 -0.25
N GLU A 131 14.29 -18.13 -0.36
CA GLU A 131 12.87 -18.47 -0.52
C GLU A 131 12.59 -19.19 -1.85
N ASN A 132 13.33 -18.87 -2.94
CA ASN A 132 13.15 -19.54 -4.23
C ASN A 132 13.52 -21.02 -4.12
N GLU A 133 14.64 -21.35 -3.46
CA GLU A 133 15.03 -22.75 -3.25
C GLU A 133 14.00 -23.50 -2.39
N LEU A 134 13.42 -22.86 -1.34
CA LEU A 134 12.31 -23.49 -0.61
C LEU A 134 11.13 -23.82 -1.53
N TYR A 135 10.63 -22.83 -2.29
CA TYR A 135 9.49 -23.03 -3.19
C TYR A 135 9.80 -24.05 -4.29
N LYS A 136 11.02 -24.08 -4.79
CA LYS A 136 11.48 -25.07 -5.77
C LYS A 136 11.46 -26.49 -5.19
N HIS A 137 11.94 -26.71 -3.96
CA HIS A 137 11.82 -28.00 -3.28
C HIS A 137 10.35 -28.41 -3.11
N LEU A 138 9.47 -27.46 -2.87
CA LEU A 138 8.03 -27.69 -2.78
C LEU A 138 7.37 -27.83 -4.16
N GLY A 139 8.09 -27.61 -5.28
CA GLY A 139 7.59 -27.66 -6.64
C GLY A 139 6.55 -26.58 -6.92
N LEU A 140 6.72 -25.43 -6.32
CA LEU A 140 5.90 -24.22 -6.50
C LEU A 140 6.76 -23.09 -7.08
N PRO A 141 6.17 -22.16 -7.85
CA PRO A 141 6.81 -20.90 -8.14
C PRO A 141 6.91 -20.07 -6.84
N TYR A 142 7.81 -19.08 -6.84
CA TYR A 142 7.93 -18.14 -5.74
C TYR A 142 6.60 -17.41 -5.51
N ILE A 143 6.18 -17.37 -4.25
CA ILE A 143 5.00 -16.62 -3.80
C ILE A 143 5.48 -15.38 -3.07
N ALA A 144 5.11 -14.20 -3.58
CA ALA A 144 5.49 -12.92 -2.97
C ALA A 144 4.96 -12.81 -1.53
N PRO A 145 5.71 -12.18 -0.61
CA PRO A 145 5.29 -12.03 0.80
C PRO A 145 3.87 -11.50 0.97
N GLU A 146 3.49 -10.51 0.17
CA GLU A 146 2.18 -9.86 0.24
C GLU A 146 1.01 -10.80 -0.07
N LEU A 147 1.26 -11.89 -0.79
CA LEU A 147 0.25 -12.90 -1.12
C LEU A 147 0.09 -13.98 -0.04
N ARG A 148 1.00 -14.08 0.92
CA ARG A 148 1.07 -15.19 1.90
C ARG A 148 0.04 -15.04 3.03
N GLU A 149 -1.23 -14.90 2.66
CA GLU A 149 -2.35 -14.69 3.59
C GLU A 149 -3.26 -15.93 3.77
N GLY A 150 -3.04 -16.98 3.00
CA GLY A 150 -3.91 -18.17 2.98
C GLY A 150 -5.22 -17.89 2.26
N SER A 151 -5.19 -17.08 1.22
CA SER A 151 -6.34 -16.64 0.41
C SER A 151 -6.40 -17.29 -0.98
N GLY A 152 -5.81 -18.49 -1.12
CA GLY A 152 -5.81 -19.28 -2.37
C GLY A 152 -4.51 -19.17 -3.18
N GLU A 153 -3.46 -18.59 -2.63
CA GLU A 153 -2.17 -18.39 -3.33
C GLU A 153 -1.43 -19.70 -3.58
N ILE A 154 -1.59 -20.73 -2.70
CA ILE A 154 -0.97 -22.04 -2.92
C ILE A 154 -1.61 -22.73 -4.12
N GLU A 155 -2.94 -22.77 -4.18
CA GLU A 155 -3.71 -23.33 -5.29
C GLU A 155 -3.47 -22.55 -6.59
N ALA A 156 -3.32 -21.25 -6.52
CA ALA A 156 -2.97 -20.42 -7.67
C ALA A 156 -1.55 -20.73 -8.17
N ALA A 157 -0.60 -20.91 -7.25
CA ALA A 157 0.76 -21.30 -7.56
C ALA A 157 0.82 -22.69 -8.24
N GLU A 158 0.11 -23.69 -7.68
CA GLU A 158 0.01 -25.05 -8.25
C GLU A 158 -0.54 -25.02 -9.70
N ARG A 159 -1.42 -24.07 -10.00
CA ARG A 159 -2.06 -23.93 -11.33
C ARG A 159 -1.34 -22.95 -12.27
N GLY A 160 -0.22 -22.35 -11.84
CA GLY A 160 0.47 -21.31 -12.61
C GLY A 160 -0.34 -20.03 -12.81
N ARG A 161 -1.19 -19.66 -11.86
CA ARG A 161 -2.12 -18.50 -11.92
C ARG A 161 -1.81 -17.41 -10.89
N LEU A 162 -0.58 -17.37 -10.37
CA LEU A 162 -0.17 -16.24 -9.56
C LEU A 162 -0.19 -14.95 -10.39
N PRO A 163 -0.63 -13.81 -9.82
CA PRO A 163 -0.67 -12.55 -10.54
C PRO A 163 0.75 -12.01 -10.78
N ARG A 164 0.92 -11.29 -11.88
CA ARG A 164 2.09 -10.45 -12.10
C ARG A 164 1.91 -9.12 -11.35
N LEU A 165 2.31 -9.10 -10.09
CA LEU A 165 2.04 -7.99 -9.19
C LEU A 165 2.60 -6.65 -9.67
N VAL A 166 1.83 -5.59 -9.45
CA VAL A 166 2.32 -4.21 -9.60
C VAL A 166 3.51 -3.96 -8.68
N GLY A 167 4.42 -3.09 -9.10
CA GLY A 167 5.60 -2.68 -8.32
C GLY A 167 5.97 -1.24 -8.62
N ALA A 168 6.88 -0.68 -7.83
CA ALA A 168 7.29 0.73 -7.94
C ALA A 168 7.74 1.14 -9.34
N SER A 169 8.44 0.24 -10.05
CA SER A 169 8.89 0.51 -11.43
C SER A 169 7.77 0.62 -12.46
N HIS A 170 6.54 0.24 -12.11
CA HIS A 170 5.38 0.40 -12.99
C HIS A 170 4.66 1.74 -12.79
N ILE A 171 4.81 2.37 -11.62
CA ILE A 171 4.14 3.65 -11.31
C ILE A 171 4.85 4.77 -12.07
N ARG A 172 4.09 5.54 -12.85
CA ARG A 172 4.59 6.63 -13.69
C ARG A 172 4.23 8.01 -13.16
N GLY A 173 3.29 8.10 -12.24
CA GLY A 173 2.88 9.36 -11.63
C GLY A 173 2.01 9.15 -10.40
N ASP A 174 1.72 10.24 -9.72
CA ASP A 174 0.85 10.31 -8.54
C ASP A 174 -0.29 11.29 -8.82
N LEU A 175 -1.52 10.87 -8.56
CA LEU A 175 -2.71 11.65 -8.91
C LEU A 175 -3.41 12.26 -7.68
N HIS A 176 -2.87 12.05 -6.46
CA HIS A 176 -3.43 12.57 -5.23
C HIS A 176 -2.33 13.09 -4.30
N MET A 177 -2.19 14.41 -4.24
CA MET A 177 -1.28 15.08 -3.30
C MET A 177 -1.72 16.52 -3.03
N HIS A 178 -1.37 17.00 -1.84
CA HIS A 178 -1.76 18.31 -1.30
C HIS A 178 -0.57 19.26 -1.20
N SER A 179 -0.87 20.55 -1.31
CA SER A 179 0.10 21.62 -1.20
C SER A 179 -0.28 22.62 -0.11
N THR A 180 0.51 23.68 0.04
CA THR A 180 0.19 24.78 0.95
C THR A 180 -1.07 25.58 0.56
N TRP A 181 -1.72 25.27 -0.56
CA TRP A 181 -3.02 25.81 -0.92
C TRP A 181 -4.17 25.18 -0.11
N SER A 182 -3.99 23.94 0.33
CA SER A 182 -4.84 23.35 1.36
C SER A 182 -4.00 23.04 2.61
N ASP A 183 -4.08 21.87 3.18
CA ASP A 183 -3.41 21.49 4.43
C ASP A 183 -2.06 20.77 4.22
N GLY A 184 -1.62 20.66 2.98
CA GLY A 184 -0.26 20.26 2.67
C GLY A 184 0.78 21.21 3.28
N ARG A 185 1.97 20.71 3.57
CA ARG A 185 3.02 21.48 4.25
C ARG A 185 4.11 22.00 3.34
N ASP A 186 4.12 21.54 2.10
CA ASP A 186 5.10 21.95 1.11
C ASP A 186 4.42 22.66 -0.06
N SER A 187 5.13 23.59 -0.70
CA SER A 187 4.66 24.27 -1.89
C SER A 187 4.47 23.30 -3.06
N ILE A 188 3.64 23.66 -4.04
CA ILE A 188 3.49 22.90 -5.29
C ILE A 188 4.85 22.58 -5.89
N GLN A 189 5.75 23.55 -5.94
CA GLN A 189 7.10 23.36 -6.49
C GLN A 189 7.87 22.25 -5.75
N HIS A 190 7.84 22.22 -4.42
CA HIS A 190 8.54 21.18 -3.64
C HIS A 190 7.95 19.80 -3.89
N MET A 191 6.62 19.68 -3.93
CA MET A 191 5.92 18.42 -4.24
C MET A 191 6.29 17.90 -5.63
N VAL A 192 6.25 18.76 -6.64
CA VAL A 192 6.63 18.42 -8.03
C VAL A 192 8.09 18.00 -8.13
N LEU A 193 9.01 18.70 -7.47
CA LEU A 193 10.44 18.34 -7.49
C LEU A 193 10.71 17.02 -6.78
N ALA A 194 10.02 16.71 -5.68
CA ALA A 194 10.13 15.43 -5.01
C ALA A 194 9.65 14.27 -5.91
N ALA A 195 8.52 14.43 -6.56
CA ALA A 195 7.98 13.46 -7.52
C ALA A 195 8.93 13.24 -8.71
N LYS A 196 9.48 14.32 -9.25
CA LYS A 196 10.50 14.23 -10.31
C LYS A 196 11.76 13.49 -9.87
N GLN A 197 12.23 13.66 -8.62
CA GLN A 197 13.36 12.92 -8.07
C GLN A 197 13.10 11.41 -7.96
N LEU A 198 11.83 11.02 -7.79
CA LEU A 198 11.40 9.61 -7.81
C LEU A 198 11.29 9.05 -9.23
N GLY A 199 11.47 9.86 -10.27
CA GLY A 199 11.36 9.46 -11.66
C GLY A 199 9.94 9.46 -12.21
N TYR A 200 9.01 10.13 -11.55
CA TYR A 200 7.62 10.26 -12.05
C TYR A 200 7.58 11.17 -13.29
N GLU A 201 6.72 10.80 -14.23
CA GLU A 201 6.51 11.52 -15.48
C GLU A 201 5.44 12.61 -15.33
N TYR A 202 4.55 12.45 -14.38
CA TYR A 202 3.49 13.41 -14.06
C TYR A 202 3.05 13.35 -12.61
N VAL A 203 2.41 14.42 -12.16
CA VAL A 203 1.70 14.52 -10.88
C VAL A 203 0.43 15.32 -11.05
N ALA A 204 -0.57 15.08 -10.19
CA ALA A 204 -1.70 15.98 -10.00
C ALA A 204 -1.61 16.66 -8.63
N ILE A 205 -1.79 17.95 -8.60
CA ILE A 205 -2.00 18.73 -7.37
C ILE A 205 -3.50 18.79 -7.14
N THR A 206 -3.96 18.25 -6.00
CA THR A 206 -5.37 17.98 -5.73
C THR A 206 -5.78 18.50 -4.37
N ASP A 207 -5.49 19.77 -4.12
CA ASP A 207 -5.83 20.43 -2.87
C ASP A 207 -7.32 20.31 -2.53
N HIS A 208 -7.65 20.22 -1.24
CA HIS A 208 -9.03 20.09 -0.74
C HIS A 208 -9.89 21.27 -1.11
N SER A 209 -11.12 21.00 -1.50
CA SER A 209 -12.16 22.01 -1.80
C SER A 209 -12.64 22.76 -0.55
N GLU A 210 -13.41 23.82 -0.75
CA GLU A 210 -13.75 24.84 0.25
C GLU A 210 -14.45 24.31 1.51
N ARG A 211 -15.29 23.28 1.38
CA ARG A 211 -16.07 22.70 2.49
C ARG A 211 -15.46 21.44 3.09
N ALA A 212 -14.30 21.00 2.59
CA ALA A 212 -13.64 19.83 3.10
C ALA A 212 -13.35 19.93 4.61
N PHE A 213 -13.35 18.81 5.29
CA PHE A 213 -12.97 18.74 6.70
C PHE A 213 -11.45 18.74 6.85
N ALA A 214 -10.81 19.79 6.36
CA ALA A 214 -9.36 20.00 6.38
C ALA A 214 -9.01 21.24 7.17
N SER A 215 -7.77 21.33 7.67
CA SER A 215 -7.31 22.48 8.48
C SER A 215 -7.19 23.76 7.69
N ARG A 216 -6.93 23.64 6.38
CA ARG A 216 -6.93 24.69 5.38
C ARG A 216 -7.51 24.12 4.08
N LYS A 217 -8.08 24.96 3.23
CA LYS A 217 -8.87 24.59 2.06
C LYS A 217 -8.62 25.55 0.93
N LEU A 218 -8.69 25.06 -0.29
CA LEU A 218 -8.66 25.88 -1.50
C LEU A 218 -10.04 26.51 -1.71
N LEU A 219 -10.12 27.82 -1.60
CA LEU A 219 -11.37 28.55 -1.86
C LEU A 219 -11.64 28.64 -3.36
N ALA A 220 -12.91 28.63 -3.76
CA ALA A 220 -13.31 28.74 -5.16
C ALA A 220 -12.66 29.95 -5.87
N LEU A 221 -12.58 31.09 -5.17
CA LEU A 221 -11.94 32.33 -5.70
C LEU A 221 -10.41 32.22 -5.83
N GLU A 222 -9.76 31.29 -5.16
CA GLU A 222 -8.31 31.06 -5.19
C GLU A 222 -7.89 30.10 -6.31
N VAL A 223 -8.81 29.30 -6.85
CA VAL A 223 -8.53 28.32 -7.92
C VAL A 223 -7.84 28.95 -9.14
N PRO A 224 -8.26 30.13 -9.66
CA PRO A 224 -7.55 30.76 -10.77
C PRO A 224 -6.11 31.15 -10.43
N ILE A 225 -5.86 31.57 -9.18
CA ILE A 225 -4.52 32.00 -8.73
C ILE A 225 -3.60 30.78 -8.60
N GLN A 226 -4.09 29.67 -8.05
CA GLN A 226 -3.37 28.41 -7.99
C GLN A 226 -3.02 27.89 -9.40
N ARG A 227 -3.96 28.03 -10.34
CA ARG A 227 -3.73 27.68 -11.74
C ARG A 227 -2.59 28.49 -12.36
N GLU A 228 -2.53 29.80 -12.12
CA GLU A 228 -1.44 30.65 -12.60
C GLU A 228 -0.09 30.16 -12.05
N GLU A 229 -0.01 29.78 -10.77
CA GLU A 229 1.20 29.21 -10.20
C GLU A 229 1.59 27.90 -10.91
N ILE A 230 0.63 27.00 -11.16
CA ILE A 230 0.87 25.74 -11.86
C ILE A 230 1.35 25.99 -13.29
N GLU A 231 0.72 26.93 -14.02
CA GLU A 231 1.16 27.28 -15.39
C GLU A 231 2.60 27.83 -15.40
N MET A 232 2.96 28.67 -14.43
CA MET A 232 4.34 29.13 -14.30
C MET A 232 5.31 27.97 -14.03
N LEU A 233 4.91 27.00 -13.19
CA LEU A 233 5.74 25.84 -12.90
C LEU A 233 5.88 24.93 -14.13
N ARG A 234 4.85 24.74 -14.94
CA ARG A 234 4.89 24.00 -16.21
C ARG A 234 5.96 24.54 -17.16
N THR A 235 6.20 25.84 -17.14
CA THR A 235 7.24 26.47 -17.97
C THR A 235 8.65 26.36 -17.39
N ARG A 236 8.78 26.23 -16.06
CA ARG A 236 10.06 26.25 -15.34
C ARG A 236 10.61 24.88 -15.03
N VAL A 237 9.73 23.91 -14.81
CA VAL A 237 10.11 22.54 -14.42
C VAL A 237 9.89 21.62 -15.63
N SER A 238 10.98 21.24 -16.30
CA SER A 238 10.93 20.30 -17.42
C SER A 238 10.97 18.85 -16.98
N GLY A 239 10.50 17.93 -17.82
CA GLY A 239 10.61 16.47 -17.63
C GLY A 239 9.62 15.86 -16.61
N ILE A 240 8.60 16.62 -16.25
CA ILE A 240 7.43 16.14 -15.50
C ILE A 240 6.22 16.99 -15.89
N ASP A 241 5.08 16.33 -16.18
CA ASP A 241 3.81 17.00 -16.42
C ASP A 241 3.13 17.30 -15.07
N ILE A 242 2.54 18.47 -14.94
CA ILE A 242 1.78 18.87 -13.75
C ILE A 242 0.32 19.01 -14.12
N LEU A 243 -0.55 18.20 -13.55
CA LEU A 243 -1.99 18.28 -13.69
C LEU A 243 -2.54 19.18 -12.57
N HIS A 244 -3.42 20.12 -12.93
CA HIS A 244 -4.19 20.89 -11.97
C HIS A 244 -5.45 20.12 -11.63
N GLY A 245 -5.50 19.52 -10.48
CA GLY A 245 -6.62 18.73 -9.97
C GLY A 245 -7.25 19.36 -8.73
N VAL A 246 -8.26 18.70 -8.22
CA VAL A 246 -8.93 19.01 -6.95
C VAL A 246 -9.41 17.75 -6.29
N GLU A 247 -9.34 17.68 -4.97
CA GLU A 247 -10.10 16.73 -4.17
C GLU A 247 -11.35 17.45 -3.65
N VAL A 248 -12.49 17.17 -4.30
CA VAL A 248 -13.76 17.81 -3.99
C VAL A 248 -14.59 16.97 -3.04
N ASP A 249 -15.17 17.60 -2.02
CA ASP A 249 -16.05 16.89 -1.08
C ASP A 249 -17.41 16.56 -1.69
N ILE A 250 -17.89 15.35 -1.38
CA ILE A 250 -19.26 14.89 -1.66
C ILE A 250 -20.15 15.33 -0.51
N MET A 251 -21.06 16.25 -0.76
CA MET A 251 -21.92 16.84 0.24
C MET A 251 -23.01 15.86 0.74
N GLY A 252 -23.69 16.19 1.84
CA GLY A 252 -24.71 15.33 2.44
C GLY A 252 -25.90 15.00 1.54
N ASP A 253 -26.23 15.89 0.62
CA ASP A 253 -27.26 15.67 -0.40
C ASP A 253 -26.76 14.90 -1.63
N GLY A 254 -25.45 14.61 -1.72
CA GLY A 254 -24.80 13.92 -2.84
C GLY A 254 -24.25 14.88 -3.91
N SER A 255 -24.47 16.19 -3.80
CA SER A 255 -23.84 17.19 -4.66
C SER A 255 -22.35 17.30 -4.38
N LEU A 256 -21.62 17.99 -5.28
CA LEU A 256 -20.21 18.28 -5.09
C LEU A 256 -20.03 19.70 -4.53
N ASP A 257 -18.97 19.93 -3.78
CA ASP A 257 -18.68 21.21 -3.12
C ASP A 257 -18.50 22.36 -4.12
N PHE A 258 -17.84 22.12 -5.26
CA PHE A 258 -17.69 23.12 -6.33
C PHE A 258 -18.73 22.94 -7.42
N ASP A 259 -19.11 24.03 -8.10
CA ASP A 259 -20.01 23.98 -9.24
C ASP A 259 -19.35 23.38 -10.50
N ASP A 260 -20.18 23.02 -11.48
CA ASP A 260 -19.74 22.35 -12.70
C ASP A 260 -18.79 23.18 -13.55
N GLU A 261 -18.94 24.50 -13.58
CA GLU A 261 -18.08 25.40 -14.33
C GLU A 261 -16.66 25.40 -13.76
N LEU A 262 -16.54 25.47 -12.43
CA LEU A 262 -15.26 25.41 -11.75
C LEU A 262 -14.64 24.02 -11.86
N LEU A 263 -15.43 22.95 -11.65
CA LEU A 263 -14.96 21.56 -11.78
C LEU A 263 -14.47 21.23 -13.20
N ALA A 264 -15.16 21.74 -14.24
CA ALA A 264 -14.73 21.55 -15.62
C ALA A 264 -13.40 22.22 -15.95
N SER A 265 -13.00 23.19 -15.14
CA SER A 265 -11.74 23.89 -15.30
C SER A 265 -10.51 23.08 -14.87
N PHE A 266 -10.65 22.07 -14.04
CA PHE A 266 -9.55 21.20 -13.61
C PHE A 266 -9.20 20.12 -14.64
N ASP A 267 -7.93 19.73 -14.70
CA ASP A 267 -7.47 18.64 -15.55
C ASP A 267 -8.01 17.28 -15.07
N ILE A 268 -8.16 17.12 -13.75
CA ILE A 268 -8.67 15.89 -13.11
C ILE A 268 -9.42 16.27 -11.83
N VAL A 269 -10.53 15.57 -11.56
CA VAL A 269 -11.35 15.74 -10.35
C VAL A 269 -11.40 14.44 -9.58
N LEU A 270 -10.95 14.50 -8.34
CA LEU A 270 -11.10 13.47 -7.33
C LEU A 270 -12.28 13.86 -6.43
N ALA A 271 -13.07 12.88 -6.00
CA ALA A 271 -14.18 13.12 -5.09
C ALA A 271 -14.03 12.25 -3.83
N SER A 272 -14.19 12.88 -2.67
CA SER A 272 -14.02 12.28 -1.36
C SER A 272 -15.26 12.46 -0.48
N LEU A 273 -15.42 11.58 0.47
CA LEU A 273 -16.49 11.63 1.46
C LEU A 273 -15.86 11.71 2.86
N HIS A 274 -15.50 12.91 3.30
CA HIS A 274 -14.86 13.12 4.61
C HIS A 274 -15.86 13.21 5.76
N ASP A 275 -17.09 13.65 5.50
CA ASP A 275 -18.13 13.85 6.53
C ASP A 275 -19.34 12.96 6.25
N ASP A 276 -19.57 11.97 7.12
CA ASP A 276 -20.71 11.06 7.03
C ASP A 276 -22.06 11.74 7.37
N GLN A 277 -22.02 12.87 8.07
CA GLN A 277 -23.19 13.62 8.54
C GLN A 277 -24.20 12.75 9.34
N GLY A 278 -23.73 11.67 9.96
CA GLY A 278 -24.57 10.72 10.65
C GLY A 278 -25.43 9.83 9.75
N HIS A 279 -25.12 9.78 8.45
CA HIS A 279 -25.80 8.92 7.48
C HIS A 279 -25.43 7.45 7.68
N ASP A 280 -26.36 6.55 7.43
CA ASP A 280 -26.10 5.11 7.40
C ASP A 280 -25.38 4.68 6.11
N GLY A 281 -24.89 3.44 6.07
CA GLY A 281 -24.18 2.90 4.92
C GLY A 281 -24.97 2.92 3.61
N THR A 282 -26.32 2.85 3.68
CA THR A 282 -27.18 2.94 2.51
C THR A 282 -27.10 4.33 1.90
N ARG A 283 -27.26 5.37 2.72
CA ARG A 283 -27.18 6.75 2.24
C ARG A 283 -25.77 7.14 1.80
N LEU A 284 -24.73 6.68 2.53
CA LEU A 284 -23.34 6.89 2.13
C LEU A 284 -23.03 6.23 0.77
N THR A 285 -23.53 5.00 0.55
CA THR A 285 -23.43 4.33 -0.75
C THR A 285 -24.09 5.17 -1.86
N GLU A 286 -25.27 5.74 -1.60
CA GLU A 286 -25.97 6.59 -2.57
C GLU A 286 -25.18 7.84 -2.91
N ARG A 287 -24.57 8.52 -1.93
CA ARG A 287 -23.72 9.70 -2.16
C ARG A 287 -22.55 9.36 -3.11
N TYR A 288 -21.86 8.22 -2.91
CA TYR A 288 -20.83 7.78 -3.84
C TYR A 288 -21.37 7.47 -5.23
N VAL A 289 -22.52 6.80 -5.33
CA VAL A 289 -23.17 6.49 -6.61
C VAL A 289 -23.54 7.78 -7.36
N GLU A 290 -24.10 8.76 -6.66
CA GLU A 290 -24.44 10.07 -7.22
C GLU A 290 -23.17 10.79 -7.74
N ALA A 291 -22.12 10.85 -6.91
CA ALA A 291 -20.84 11.46 -7.30
C ALA A 291 -20.18 10.73 -8.48
N MET A 292 -20.17 9.41 -8.51
CA MET A 292 -19.61 8.65 -9.63
C MET A 292 -20.39 8.82 -10.94
N ARG A 293 -21.67 9.12 -10.90
CA ARG A 293 -22.50 9.44 -12.07
C ARG A 293 -22.23 10.84 -12.59
N HIS A 294 -21.63 11.69 -11.78
CA HIS A 294 -21.24 13.02 -12.23
C HIS A 294 -20.14 12.94 -13.30
N PRO A 295 -20.30 13.55 -14.49
CA PRO A 295 -19.41 13.36 -15.61
C PRO A 295 -17.99 13.91 -15.38
N LEU A 296 -17.81 14.83 -14.46
CA LEU A 296 -16.54 15.45 -14.16
C LEU A 296 -15.72 14.68 -13.09
N VAL A 297 -16.35 13.80 -12.29
CA VAL A 297 -15.66 13.01 -11.26
C VAL A 297 -14.91 11.85 -11.89
N ASN A 298 -13.60 11.81 -11.74
CA ASN A 298 -12.73 10.84 -12.38
C ASN A 298 -12.30 9.73 -11.43
N ILE A 299 -12.03 10.05 -10.16
CA ILE A 299 -11.54 9.13 -9.14
C ILE A 299 -12.39 9.33 -7.87
N ILE A 300 -12.68 8.25 -7.17
CA ILE A 300 -13.13 8.29 -5.76
C ILE A 300 -11.91 7.98 -4.90
N THR A 301 -11.55 8.91 -4.00
CA THR A 301 -10.43 8.76 -3.06
C THR A 301 -10.84 7.94 -1.85
N HIS A 302 -9.88 7.25 -1.22
CA HIS A 302 -10.03 6.48 0.03
C HIS A 302 -11.48 6.01 0.30
N PRO A 303 -12.08 5.16 -0.59
CA PRO A 303 -13.53 4.97 -0.69
C PRO A 303 -14.19 4.33 0.54
N ALA A 304 -13.44 3.60 1.37
CA ALA A 304 -13.98 3.08 2.62
C ALA A 304 -13.86 4.08 3.77
N ASN A 305 -13.10 5.16 3.61
CA ASN A 305 -12.76 6.15 4.64
C ASN A 305 -12.33 5.47 5.97
N ARG A 306 -11.52 4.42 5.83
CA ARG A 306 -11.00 3.70 6.98
C ARG A 306 -9.86 4.48 7.65
N SER A 307 -9.64 4.24 8.92
CA SER A 307 -8.47 4.70 9.64
C SER A 307 -7.86 3.52 10.41
N PRO A 308 -6.70 2.98 9.99
CA PRO A 308 -6.07 1.84 10.64
C PRO A 308 -5.96 2.04 12.15
N ALA A 309 -6.25 1.00 12.94
CA ALA A 309 -6.32 1.00 14.41
C ALA A 309 -7.43 1.86 15.06
N TYR A 310 -8.17 2.69 14.31
CA TYR A 310 -9.21 3.56 14.88
C TYR A 310 -10.60 3.29 14.34
N SER A 311 -10.74 3.10 13.03
CA SER A 311 -12.03 2.90 12.37
C SER A 311 -11.92 1.87 11.24
N PRO A 312 -12.87 0.92 11.14
CA PRO A 312 -12.95 0.01 10.00
C PRO A 312 -13.36 0.72 8.72
N GLY A 313 -13.83 1.96 8.81
CA GLY A 313 -14.38 2.73 7.71
C GLY A 313 -15.90 2.60 7.59
N TYR A 314 -16.44 3.09 6.48
CA TYR A 314 -17.88 3.09 6.19
C TYR A 314 -18.40 1.70 5.83
N ASP A 315 -19.57 1.36 6.32
CA ASP A 315 -20.29 0.12 5.97
C ASP A 315 -21.09 0.31 4.66
N LEU A 316 -20.38 0.31 3.53
CA LEU A 316 -20.93 0.55 2.20
C LEU A 316 -21.35 -0.75 1.51
N ASP A 317 -22.34 -0.65 0.63
CA ASP A 317 -22.60 -1.66 -0.39
C ASP A 317 -21.52 -1.56 -1.51
N PHE A 318 -20.37 -2.18 -1.25
CA PHE A 318 -19.25 -2.17 -2.20
C PHE A 318 -19.55 -2.86 -3.52
N ASP A 319 -20.47 -3.80 -3.60
CA ASP A 319 -20.85 -4.43 -4.86
C ASP A 319 -21.57 -3.40 -5.76
N ARG A 320 -22.43 -2.56 -5.17
CA ARG A 320 -23.07 -1.44 -5.85
C ARG A 320 -22.06 -0.34 -6.23
N VAL A 321 -21.13 -0.01 -5.35
CA VAL A 321 -20.03 0.94 -5.63
C VAL A 321 -19.21 0.46 -6.80
N PHE A 322 -18.77 -0.80 -6.82
CA PHE A 322 -17.97 -1.36 -7.91
C PHE A 322 -18.72 -1.41 -9.22
N ALA A 323 -19.97 -1.85 -9.22
CA ALA A 323 -20.82 -1.86 -10.42
C ALA A 323 -20.95 -0.45 -11.00
N THR A 324 -21.18 0.56 -10.14
CA THR A 324 -21.28 1.96 -10.58
C THR A 324 -19.96 2.49 -11.11
N ALA A 325 -18.84 2.18 -10.46
CA ALA A 325 -17.51 2.60 -10.91
C ALA A 325 -17.19 2.05 -12.31
N VAL A 326 -17.52 0.79 -12.57
CA VAL A 326 -17.37 0.16 -13.90
C VAL A 326 -18.26 0.81 -14.93
N ASP A 327 -19.54 1.00 -14.62
CA ASP A 327 -20.54 1.58 -15.54
C ASP A 327 -20.20 3.01 -15.92
N THR A 328 -19.79 3.83 -14.95
CA THR A 328 -19.45 5.23 -15.15
C THR A 328 -18.03 5.46 -15.64
N GLY A 329 -17.16 4.45 -15.57
CA GLY A 329 -15.73 4.58 -15.87
C GLY A 329 -15.00 5.43 -14.84
N THR A 330 -15.41 5.42 -13.57
CA THR A 330 -14.71 6.07 -12.45
C THR A 330 -13.67 5.12 -11.89
N ALA A 331 -12.47 5.60 -11.58
CA ALA A 331 -11.47 4.81 -10.88
C ALA A 331 -11.69 4.88 -9.35
N LEU A 332 -11.25 3.83 -8.65
CA LEU A 332 -11.21 3.83 -7.18
C LEU A 332 -9.77 3.84 -6.70
N GLU A 333 -9.50 4.60 -5.66
CA GLU A 333 -8.16 4.76 -5.13
C GLU A 333 -7.73 3.61 -4.20
N ILE A 334 -6.44 3.32 -4.25
CA ILE A 334 -5.68 2.59 -3.23
C ILE A 334 -4.71 3.61 -2.64
N ASP A 335 -5.12 4.24 -1.57
CA ASP A 335 -4.39 5.29 -0.88
C ASP A 335 -3.27 4.71 -0.02
N GLY A 336 -2.08 5.28 -0.16
CA GLY A 336 -0.88 4.91 0.57
C GLY A 336 -0.65 5.72 1.86
N ALA A 337 -1.49 6.70 2.18
CA ALA A 337 -1.34 7.47 3.41
C ALA A 337 -1.55 6.58 4.65
N PRO A 338 -0.66 6.62 5.65
CA PRO A 338 -0.79 5.78 6.84
C PRO A 338 -2.06 6.03 7.66
N GLY A 339 -2.68 7.20 7.48
CA GLY A 339 -3.95 7.56 8.11
C GLY A 339 -5.15 6.79 7.55
N HIS A 340 -5.06 6.38 6.29
CA HIS A 340 -6.11 5.72 5.54
C HIS A 340 -5.73 4.29 5.16
N LEU A 341 -4.68 4.07 4.35
CA LEU A 341 -4.33 2.79 3.72
C LEU A 341 -5.57 2.13 3.10
N ASP A 342 -6.28 2.88 2.30
CA ASP A 342 -7.62 2.60 1.77
C ASP A 342 -7.62 2.65 0.22
N MET A 343 -8.15 1.72 -0.49
CA MET A 343 -8.78 0.45 -0.08
C MET A 343 -7.76 -0.53 0.50
N ASP A 344 -8.18 -1.39 1.42
CA ASP A 344 -7.34 -2.50 1.83
C ASP A 344 -7.17 -3.55 0.71
N GLY A 345 -6.22 -4.47 0.90
CA GLY A 345 -5.92 -5.47 -0.12
C GLY A 345 -7.10 -6.40 -0.46
N MET A 346 -7.99 -6.71 0.48
CA MET A 346 -9.14 -7.56 0.21
C MET A 346 -10.19 -6.82 -0.61
N LEU A 347 -10.42 -5.56 -0.28
CA LEU A 347 -11.35 -4.72 -1.02
C LEU A 347 -10.82 -4.41 -2.43
N ALA A 348 -9.53 -4.12 -2.56
CA ALA A 348 -8.87 -3.94 -3.86
C ALA A 348 -8.99 -5.19 -4.75
N ARG A 349 -8.85 -6.40 -4.16
CA ARG A 349 -9.03 -7.67 -4.89
C ARG A 349 -10.47 -7.84 -5.40
N ARG A 350 -11.47 -7.47 -4.60
CA ARG A 350 -12.88 -7.47 -5.03
C ARG A 350 -13.12 -6.46 -6.15
N ALA A 351 -12.57 -5.25 -6.01
CA ALA A 351 -12.73 -4.19 -7.00
C ALA A 351 -12.18 -4.61 -8.39
N ILE A 352 -10.95 -5.12 -8.46
CA ILE A 352 -10.36 -5.58 -9.73
C ILE A 352 -11.09 -6.81 -10.29
N ALA A 353 -11.58 -7.71 -9.45
CA ALA A 353 -12.39 -8.85 -9.88
C ALA A 353 -13.73 -8.43 -10.48
N ALA A 354 -14.30 -7.31 -10.03
CA ALA A 354 -15.49 -6.69 -10.60
C ALA A 354 -15.19 -5.89 -11.89
N GLY A 355 -13.91 -5.71 -12.26
CA GLY A 355 -13.49 -4.95 -13.45
C GLY A 355 -13.26 -3.47 -13.21
N VAL A 356 -13.20 -3.01 -11.95
CA VAL A 356 -12.92 -1.63 -11.59
C VAL A 356 -11.48 -1.27 -11.97
N LYS A 357 -11.28 -0.12 -12.60
CA LYS A 357 -9.96 0.50 -12.75
C LYS A 357 -9.56 1.11 -11.41
N VAL A 358 -8.38 0.76 -10.91
CA VAL A 358 -7.86 1.36 -9.67
C VAL A 358 -6.73 2.37 -9.97
N VAL A 359 -6.46 3.22 -9.03
CA VAL A 359 -5.28 4.10 -9.01
C VAL A 359 -4.54 3.89 -7.71
N ILE A 360 -3.22 3.99 -7.70
CA ILE A 360 -2.41 3.90 -6.48
C ILE A 360 -1.80 5.26 -6.25
N ASP A 361 -2.24 5.96 -5.23
CA ASP A 361 -1.81 7.30 -4.93
C ASP A 361 -1.25 7.42 -3.52
N SER A 362 -0.58 8.53 -3.25
CA SER A 362 0.10 8.72 -1.98
C SER A 362 -0.72 9.48 -0.94
N ASP A 363 -1.67 10.30 -1.37
CA ASP A 363 -2.36 11.29 -0.53
C ASP A 363 -1.35 12.12 0.30
N CYS A 364 -0.32 12.59 -0.40
CA CYS A 364 0.86 13.11 0.24
C CYS A 364 0.72 14.60 0.60
N HIS A 365 0.92 14.92 1.87
CA HIS A 365 0.89 16.28 2.42
C HIS A 365 2.30 16.85 2.66
N ARG A 366 3.36 16.05 2.38
CA ARG A 366 4.77 16.46 2.54
C ARG A 366 5.66 15.75 1.53
N ALA A 367 6.49 16.48 0.85
CA ALA A 367 7.42 15.97 -0.14
C ALA A 367 8.29 14.80 0.37
N GLU A 368 8.77 14.88 1.61
CA GLU A 368 9.59 13.83 2.24
C GLU A 368 8.86 12.50 2.48
N ALA A 369 7.52 12.52 2.54
CA ALA A 369 6.70 11.34 2.80
C ALA A 369 6.32 10.58 1.52
N LEU A 370 6.37 11.23 0.36
CA LEU A 370 5.88 10.75 -0.93
C LEU A 370 6.34 9.33 -1.26
N ALA A 371 7.65 9.08 -1.25
CA ALA A 371 8.21 7.76 -1.58
C ALA A 371 7.69 6.65 -0.66
N ARG A 372 7.56 6.95 0.64
CA ARG A 372 7.11 5.98 1.64
C ARG A 372 5.62 5.68 1.52
N GLN A 373 4.80 6.71 1.34
CA GLN A 373 3.34 6.54 1.18
C GLN A 373 3.02 5.77 -0.10
N MET A 374 3.65 6.10 -1.21
CA MET A 374 3.51 5.32 -2.44
C MET A 374 3.89 3.85 -2.24
N GLN A 375 4.96 3.55 -1.48
CA GLN A 375 5.33 2.16 -1.17
C GLN A 375 4.24 1.43 -0.36
N PHE A 376 3.55 2.11 0.54
CA PHE A 376 2.43 1.53 1.28
C PHE A 376 1.24 1.23 0.36
N GLY A 377 0.86 2.17 -0.53
CA GLY A 377 -0.18 1.95 -1.52
C GLY A 377 0.14 0.77 -2.45
N ILE A 378 1.39 0.69 -2.94
CA ILE A 378 1.85 -0.45 -3.75
C ILE A 378 1.79 -1.76 -2.95
N GLY A 379 2.24 -1.77 -1.69
CA GLY A 379 2.19 -2.95 -0.83
C GLY A 379 0.75 -3.44 -0.63
N THR A 380 -0.18 -2.51 -0.39
CA THR A 380 -1.61 -2.79 -0.27
C THR A 380 -2.19 -3.34 -1.58
N ALA A 381 -1.87 -2.74 -2.72
CA ALA A 381 -2.29 -3.21 -4.04
C ALA A 381 -1.78 -4.65 -4.31
N ARG A 382 -0.52 -4.95 -3.99
CA ARG A 382 0.08 -6.28 -4.13
C ARG A 382 -0.64 -7.33 -3.27
N ARG A 383 -1.03 -6.98 -2.03
CA ARG A 383 -1.91 -7.83 -1.19
C ARG A 383 -3.24 -8.11 -1.86
N GLY A 384 -3.76 -7.16 -2.62
CA GLY A 384 -4.99 -7.26 -3.41
C GLY A 384 -4.84 -7.99 -4.74
N TRP A 385 -3.68 -8.59 -5.04
CA TRP A 385 -3.41 -9.29 -6.30
C TRP A 385 -3.46 -8.35 -7.53
N VAL A 386 -3.24 -7.06 -7.32
CA VAL A 386 -3.33 -6.04 -8.37
C VAL A 386 -2.15 -6.17 -9.32
N GLU A 387 -2.45 -6.27 -10.62
CA GLU A 387 -1.48 -6.26 -11.70
C GLU A 387 -1.39 -4.86 -12.34
N PRO A 388 -0.28 -4.51 -13.03
CA PRO A 388 -0.15 -3.20 -13.68
C PRO A 388 -1.31 -2.84 -14.60
N GLY A 389 -1.89 -3.81 -15.30
CA GLY A 389 -3.04 -3.59 -16.20
C GLY A 389 -4.31 -3.12 -15.50
N HIS A 390 -4.45 -3.32 -14.19
CA HIS A 390 -5.58 -2.83 -13.40
C HIS A 390 -5.43 -1.36 -12.99
N VAL A 391 -4.19 -0.82 -13.01
CA VAL A 391 -3.85 0.45 -12.38
C VAL A 391 -3.77 1.56 -13.43
N LEU A 392 -4.43 2.69 -13.16
CA LEU A 392 -4.48 3.85 -14.06
C LEU A 392 -3.10 4.49 -14.23
N ASN A 393 -2.43 4.78 -13.13
CA ASN A 393 -1.17 5.51 -13.10
C ASN A 393 0.08 4.65 -13.35
N THR A 394 -0.08 3.44 -13.90
CA THR A 394 0.97 2.72 -14.62
C THR A 394 1.04 3.14 -16.10
N GLY A 395 0.03 3.81 -16.62
CA GLY A 395 0.04 4.48 -17.92
C GLY A 395 0.74 5.84 -17.86
N GLY A 396 1.16 6.37 -19.02
CA GLY A 396 1.67 7.73 -19.13
C GLY A 396 0.57 8.79 -19.00
N VAL A 397 0.97 10.05 -18.91
CA VAL A 397 0.04 11.19 -18.75
C VAL A 397 -1.06 11.23 -19.81
N ASP A 398 -0.75 10.85 -21.06
CA ASP A 398 -1.74 10.81 -22.12
C ASP A 398 -2.84 9.75 -21.87
N SER A 399 -2.49 8.63 -21.24
CA SER A 399 -3.48 7.63 -20.81
C SER A 399 -4.42 8.18 -19.74
N VAL A 400 -3.90 8.99 -18.82
CA VAL A 400 -4.71 9.67 -17.80
C VAL A 400 -5.62 10.71 -18.47
N ARG A 401 -5.09 11.54 -19.37
CA ARG A 401 -5.89 12.52 -20.13
C ARG A 401 -7.00 11.84 -20.95
N GLN A 402 -6.69 10.72 -21.61
CA GLN A 402 -7.69 9.94 -22.35
C GLN A 402 -8.76 9.35 -21.41
N PHE A 403 -8.38 8.87 -20.24
CA PHE A 403 -9.32 8.37 -19.23
C PHE A 403 -10.30 9.47 -18.80
N VAL A 404 -9.80 10.65 -18.48
CA VAL A 404 -10.61 11.84 -18.14
C VAL A 404 -11.51 12.25 -19.30
N ALA A 405 -10.95 12.40 -20.52
CA ALA A 405 -11.70 12.80 -21.70
C ALA A 405 -12.83 11.85 -22.04
N LYS A 406 -12.58 10.51 -21.92
CA LYS A 406 -13.60 9.49 -22.17
C LYS A 406 -14.80 9.64 -21.24
N LYS A 407 -14.56 9.94 -19.97
CA LYS A 407 -15.64 10.17 -19.00
C LYS A 407 -16.40 11.46 -19.29
N ARG A 408 -15.70 12.55 -19.56
CA ARG A 408 -16.30 13.86 -19.90
C ARG A 408 -17.05 13.83 -21.23
N GLY A 409 -16.63 13.06 -22.20
CA GLY A 409 -17.29 12.91 -23.50
C GLY A 409 -18.59 12.09 -23.49
N ARG A 410 -19.01 11.61 -22.32
CA ARG A 410 -20.32 10.97 -22.08
C ARG A 410 -21.40 11.98 -21.66
N LEU A 411 -21.11 13.30 -21.69
CA LEU A 411 -22.04 14.41 -21.48
C LEU A 411 -22.99 14.63 -22.63
#